data_71f959f8af4d86a26907ae152e9c873f
#
_entry.id   71f959f8af4d86a26907ae152e9c873f
#
_cell.length_a   1.000
_cell.length_b   1.000
_cell.length_c   1.000
_cell.angle_alpha   90.00
_cell.angle_beta   90.00
_cell.angle_gamma   90.00
#
_symmetry.space_group_name_H-M   'P 1'
#
loop_
_entity.id
_entity.type
_entity.pdbx_description
1 polymer ?
#
loop_
_entity_poly.entity_id
_entity_poly.type
_entity_poly.pdbx_seq_one_letter_code
_entity_poly.pdbx_strand_id
1 'polypeptide(L)'
;CSVRRQRQMCIRDRVKVLTKGVEFLFKKNKVTYFKGTGKLISNTQINILSSDNSEIKIESENIIISTGSEPVSIPGVDFDEKTIVSSTGALSLETVPKKLVVIGGGYIGLEMGSVWSRLGSEVHVIEFLDHITPGMDKEISSEFLKILKKQGLKFHLSTKVEKVIKNKNGVNISTIDKSGKKNTTDCDVVLIAVGRKAYTKNLNLDGLGIDLDDKKRIKVNKKFQTNIKNIYAIGDVIEGPMLAHKAEEEGIAVAELIAGQSGPVSYTHLRAHETGYN
;
A
#
# COMPACT_ATOMS: atom_id res chain seq x y z
N CYS A 1 -28.72 -5.40 10.69
CA CYS A 1 -27.61 -4.58 11.23
C CYS A 1 -26.59 -5.41 12.04
N SER A 2 -27.01 -6.42 12.80
CA SER A 2 -26.15 -7.25 13.65
C SER A 2 -25.12 -8.10 12.89
N VAL A 3 -25.52 -8.77 11.81
CA VAL A 3 -24.65 -9.66 11.01
C VAL A 3 -23.49 -8.92 10.36
N ARG A 4 -23.71 -7.69 9.85
CA ARG A 4 -22.66 -6.87 9.25
C ARG A 4 -21.62 -6.43 10.27
N ARG A 5 -22.06 -5.99 11.44
CA ARG A 5 -21.18 -5.61 12.55
C ARG A 5 -20.36 -6.80 13.04
N GLN A 6 -20.96 -7.98 13.12
CA GLN A 6 -20.28 -9.20 13.52
C GLN A 6 -19.20 -9.63 12.52
N ARG A 7 -19.46 -9.54 11.20
CA ARG A 7 -18.45 -9.82 10.16
C ARG A 7 -17.26 -8.86 10.26
N GLN A 8 -17.51 -7.57 10.46
CA GLN A 8 -16.44 -6.58 10.62
C GLN A 8 -15.61 -6.82 11.89
N MET A 9 -16.23 -7.24 13.00
CA MET A 9 -15.52 -7.65 14.21
C MET A 9 -14.63 -8.86 13.95
N CYS A 10 -15.10 -9.88 13.26
CA CYS A 10 -14.32 -11.07 12.93
C CYS A 10 -13.08 -10.74 12.09
N ILE A 11 -13.20 -9.82 11.12
CA ILE A 11 -12.05 -9.35 10.32
C ILE A 11 -11.00 -8.70 11.22
N ARG A 12 -11.39 -7.78 12.10
CA ARG A 12 -10.49 -7.10 13.03
C ARG A 12 -9.81 -8.05 14.01
N ASP A 13 -10.53 -9.05 14.50
CA ASP A 13 -9.98 -10.05 15.40
C ASP A 13 -8.92 -10.91 14.69
N ARG A 14 -9.13 -11.26 13.42
CA ARG A 14 -8.12 -11.95 12.60
C ARG A 14 -6.88 -11.10 12.40
N VAL A 15 -7.01 -9.81 12.09
CA VAL A 15 -5.88 -8.89 11.96
C VAL A 15 -5.08 -8.83 13.27
N LYS A 16 -5.75 -8.74 14.43
CA LYS A 16 -5.07 -8.74 15.75
C LYS A 16 -4.30 -10.04 16.02
N VAL A 17 -4.84 -11.17 15.61
CA VAL A 17 -4.16 -12.47 15.77
C VAL A 17 -2.89 -12.50 14.93
N LEU A 18 -2.95 -12.04 13.68
CA LEU A 18 -1.79 -12.00 12.77
C LEU A 18 -0.69 -11.05 13.28
N THR A 19 -1.06 -9.86 13.74
CA THR A 19 -0.08 -8.90 14.28
C THR A 19 0.60 -9.42 15.55
N LYS A 20 -0.14 -10.09 16.47
CA LYS A 20 0.46 -10.76 17.61
C LYS A 20 1.38 -11.92 17.22
N GLY A 21 1.07 -12.60 16.10
CA GLY A 21 1.95 -13.63 15.55
C GLY A 21 3.31 -13.07 15.15
N VAL A 22 3.35 -11.90 14.50
CA VAL A 22 4.59 -11.21 14.14
C VAL A 22 5.39 -10.81 15.40
N GLU A 23 4.73 -10.22 16.41
CA GLU A 23 5.39 -9.88 17.67
C GLU A 23 6.01 -11.12 18.38
N PHE A 24 5.29 -12.25 18.34
CA PHE A 24 5.80 -13.52 18.87
C PHE A 24 7.04 -13.99 18.11
N LEU A 25 7.06 -13.87 16.77
CA LEU A 25 8.22 -14.25 15.95
C LEU A 25 9.43 -13.36 16.26
N PHE A 26 9.27 -12.06 16.44
CA PHE A 26 10.34 -11.18 16.86
C PHE A 26 10.94 -11.62 18.19
N LYS A 27 10.08 -11.87 19.21
CA LYS A 27 10.52 -12.32 20.52
C LYS A 27 11.22 -13.69 20.45
N LYS A 28 10.65 -14.65 19.70
CA LYS A 28 11.22 -16.00 19.53
C LYS A 28 12.61 -15.95 18.90
N ASN A 29 12.80 -15.09 17.90
CA ASN A 29 14.06 -14.96 17.19
C ASN A 29 14.99 -13.90 17.79
N LYS A 30 14.69 -13.39 18.99
CA LYS A 30 15.51 -12.39 19.72
C LYS A 30 15.76 -11.11 18.91
N VAL A 31 14.80 -10.73 18.05
CA VAL A 31 14.84 -9.46 17.32
C VAL A 31 14.40 -8.35 18.25
N THR A 32 15.24 -7.35 18.44
CA THR A 32 14.91 -6.17 19.25
C THR A 32 14.00 -5.25 18.42
N TYR A 33 12.83 -4.95 18.96
CA TYR A 33 11.84 -4.10 18.30
C TYR A 33 11.78 -2.73 18.96
N PHE A 34 12.01 -1.68 18.19
CA PHE A 34 11.87 -0.28 18.59
C PHE A 34 10.70 0.35 17.89
N LYS A 35 9.73 0.84 18.64
CA LYS A 35 8.54 1.50 18.10
C LYS A 35 8.74 3.00 18.00
N GLY A 36 8.79 3.56 16.79
CA GLY A 36 9.01 4.98 16.59
C GLY A 36 9.29 5.32 15.12
N THR A 37 9.66 6.57 14.89
CA THR A 37 10.07 7.08 13.58
C THR A 37 11.59 7.11 13.50
N GLY A 38 12.16 6.28 12.61
CA GLY A 38 13.60 6.21 12.38
C GLY A 38 14.09 7.28 11.42
N LYS A 39 15.24 7.90 11.75
CA LYS A 39 15.97 8.84 10.90
C LYS A 39 17.44 8.48 10.89
N LEU A 40 18.03 8.39 9.71
CA LEU A 40 19.47 8.14 9.57
C LEU A 40 20.28 9.37 10.02
N ILE A 41 21.22 9.16 10.92
CA ILE A 41 22.16 10.18 11.38
C ILE A 41 23.48 10.09 10.63
N SER A 42 23.94 8.86 10.43
CA SER A 42 25.13 8.53 9.65
C SER A 42 24.90 7.21 8.90
N ASN A 43 25.93 6.72 8.25
CA ASN A 43 25.88 5.39 7.63
C ASN A 43 25.87 4.22 8.63
N THR A 44 26.03 4.47 9.93
CA THR A 44 26.01 3.47 11.00
C THR A 44 25.05 3.81 12.12
N GLN A 45 24.43 5.00 12.14
CA GLN A 45 23.60 5.46 13.25
C GLN A 45 22.19 5.84 12.81
N ILE A 46 21.21 5.38 13.59
CA ILE A 46 19.80 5.70 13.43
C ILE A 46 19.29 6.36 14.71
N ASN A 47 18.62 7.50 14.59
CA ASN A 47 17.83 8.11 15.65
C ASN A 47 16.38 7.68 15.54
N ILE A 48 15.79 7.21 16.61
CA ILE A 48 14.39 6.79 16.69
C ILE A 48 13.66 7.74 17.62
N LEU A 49 12.66 8.43 17.07
CA LEU A 49 11.73 9.24 17.84
C LEU A 49 10.52 8.40 18.21
N SER A 50 10.37 8.09 19.49
CA SER A 50 9.24 7.36 20.04
C SER A 50 7.97 8.23 20.15
N SER A 51 6.82 7.61 20.36
CA SER A 51 5.52 8.31 20.51
C SER A 51 5.41 9.22 21.73
N ASP A 52 6.25 9.00 22.75
CA ASP A 52 6.41 9.83 23.96
C ASP A 52 7.44 10.95 23.79
N ASN A 53 7.93 11.20 22.58
CA ASN A 53 8.99 12.12 22.22
C ASN A 53 10.37 11.78 22.80
N SER A 54 10.57 10.57 23.35
CA SER A 54 11.92 10.10 23.70
C SER A 54 12.72 9.77 22.44
N GLU A 55 14.03 10.03 22.49
CA GLU A 55 14.96 9.71 21.41
C GLU A 55 15.85 8.56 21.80
N ILE A 56 15.96 7.57 20.93
CA ILE A 56 16.84 6.41 21.07
C ILE A 56 17.82 6.42 19.90
N LYS A 57 19.12 6.40 20.19
CA LYS A 57 20.15 6.25 19.16
C LYS A 57 20.59 4.80 19.10
N ILE A 58 20.61 4.24 17.92
CA ILE A 58 21.09 2.88 17.64
C ILE A 58 22.29 2.98 16.72
N GLU A 59 23.31 2.19 17.00
CA GLU A 59 24.46 1.98 16.15
C GLU A 59 24.41 0.58 15.53
N SER A 60 24.71 0.48 14.24
CA SER A 60 24.69 -0.77 13.50
C SER A 60 25.72 -0.76 12.37
N GLU A 61 26.37 -1.89 12.13
CA GLU A 61 27.32 -2.06 11.04
C GLU A 61 26.63 -2.01 9.66
N ASN A 62 25.41 -2.51 9.56
CA ASN A 62 24.61 -2.52 8.33
C ASN A 62 23.20 -2.00 8.60
N ILE A 63 22.66 -1.24 7.66
CA ILE A 63 21.30 -0.69 7.73
C ILE A 63 20.51 -1.15 6.51
N ILE A 64 19.31 -1.65 6.74
CA ILE A 64 18.34 -2.00 5.68
C ILE A 64 17.17 -1.03 5.76
N ILE A 65 16.95 -0.25 4.69
CA ILE A 65 15.81 0.64 4.56
C ILE A 65 14.65 -0.13 3.94
N SER A 66 13.59 -0.39 4.70
CA SER A 66 12.38 -1.10 4.30
C SER A 66 11.11 -0.32 4.64
N THR A 67 11.15 0.99 4.42
CA THR A 67 10.08 1.92 4.79
C THR A 67 8.84 1.83 3.91
N GLY A 68 8.89 1.05 2.83
CA GLY A 68 7.74 0.73 2.01
C GLY A 68 7.23 1.90 1.17
N SER A 69 5.94 2.03 1.08
CA SER A 69 5.25 3.02 0.25
C SER A 69 4.09 3.69 0.98
N GLU A 70 3.67 4.83 0.47
CA GLU A 70 2.48 5.57 0.93
C GLU A 70 1.46 5.74 -0.20
N PRO A 71 0.14 5.87 0.10
CA PRO A 71 -0.87 6.16 -0.90
C PRO A 71 -0.63 7.51 -1.59
N VAL A 72 -0.99 7.58 -2.87
CA VAL A 72 -1.03 8.83 -3.62
C VAL A 72 -2.44 9.39 -3.57
N SER A 73 -2.59 10.68 -3.29
CA SER A 73 -3.86 11.38 -3.40
C SER A 73 -4.01 12.07 -4.76
N ILE A 74 -5.22 12.55 -5.04
CA ILE A 74 -5.51 13.41 -6.18
C ILE A 74 -5.07 14.84 -5.84
N PRO A 75 -4.53 15.63 -6.78
CA PRO A 75 -4.12 17.00 -6.53
C PRO A 75 -5.23 17.83 -5.87
N GLY A 76 -4.89 18.52 -4.77
CA GLY A 76 -5.82 19.36 -4.00
C GLY A 76 -6.81 18.61 -3.12
N VAL A 77 -6.62 17.30 -2.91
CA VAL A 77 -7.46 16.48 -2.04
C VAL A 77 -6.61 15.81 -0.97
N ASP A 78 -6.85 16.15 0.29
CA ASP A 78 -6.16 15.55 1.43
C ASP A 78 -6.99 14.41 2.03
N PHE A 79 -6.30 13.37 2.52
CA PHE A 79 -6.91 12.30 3.30
C PHE A 79 -7.27 12.81 4.70
N ASP A 80 -8.53 12.66 5.10
CA ASP A 80 -8.94 12.83 6.51
C ASP A 80 -9.07 11.47 7.24
N GLU A 81 -8.87 10.38 6.50
CA GLU A 81 -8.96 8.98 6.92
C GLU A 81 -10.29 8.60 7.62
N LYS A 82 -11.34 9.39 7.35
CA LYS A 82 -12.70 9.21 7.87
C LYS A 82 -13.74 9.19 6.77
N THR A 83 -13.75 10.21 5.91
CA THR A 83 -14.67 10.37 4.78
C THR A 83 -13.94 10.38 3.44
N ILE A 84 -12.74 10.94 3.40
CA ILE A 84 -11.82 10.87 2.27
C ILE A 84 -10.65 10.01 2.74
N VAL A 85 -10.67 8.73 2.33
CA VAL A 85 -9.76 7.74 2.89
C VAL A 85 -8.76 7.22 1.86
N SER A 86 -7.58 6.88 2.34
CA SER A 86 -6.66 5.99 1.67
C SER A 86 -7.04 4.52 1.94
N SER A 87 -6.27 3.57 1.40
CA SER A 87 -6.42 2.15 1.78
C SER A 87 -6.25 1.93 3.28
N THR A 88 -5.40 2.71 3.96
CA THR A 88 -5.21 2.64 5.42
C THR A 88 -6.48 3.02 6.17
N GLY A 89 -7.09 4.17 5.84
CA GLY A 89 -8.36 4.59 6.44
C GLY A 89 -9.50 3.65 6.08
N ALA A 90 -9.54 3.16 4.83
CA ALA A 90 -10.56 2.19 4.41
C ALA A 90 -10.54 0.89 5.23
N LEU A 91 -9.36 0.42 5.66
CA LEU A 91 -9.24 -0.73 6.56
C LEU A 91 -9.69 -0.42 8.00
N SER A 92 -9.73 0.85 8.37
CA SER A 92 -9.97 1.31 9.75
C SER A 92 -11.38 1.90 9.97
N LEU A 93 -12.23 1.98 8.93
CA LEU A 93 -13.58 2.51 9.05
C LEU A 93 -14.38 1.78 10.14
N GLU A 94 -14.97 2.54 11.05
CA GLU A 94 -15.71 2.00 12.20
C GLU A 94 -17.07 1.42 11.82
N THR A 95 -17.68 1.97 10.77
CA THR A 95 -19.01 1.58 10.29
C THR A 95 -18.97 1.28 8.80
N VAL A 96 -19.88 0.42 8.36
CA VAL A 96 -20.05 0.12 6.93
C VAL A 96 -20.76 1.30 6.27
N PRO A 97 -20.10 2.03 5.34
CA PRO A 97 -20.75 3.11 4.62
C PRO A 97 -21.91 2.57 3.76
N LYS A 98 -23.00 3.31 3.67
CA LYS A 98 -24.11 2.90 2.79
C LYS A 98 -23.64 2.96 1.32
N LYS A 99 -22.96 4.03 0.96
CA LYS A 99 -22.39 4.22 -0.37
C LYS A 99 -20.90 4.57 -0.29
N LEU A 100 -20.08 3.73 -0.92
CA LEU A 100 -18.64 3.91 -1.07
C LEU A 100 -18.32 4.20 -2.53
N VAL A 101 -17.61 5.30 -2.79
CA VAL A 101 -17.00 5.53 -4.09
C VAL A 101 -15.52 5.20 -4.01
N VAL A 102 -15.04 4.40 -4.95
CA VAL A 102 -13.62 4.06 -5.13
C VAL A 102 -13.09 4.79 -6.35
N ILE A 103 -12.08 5.61 -6.17
CA ILE A 103 -11.38 6.29 -7.28
C ILE A 103 -10.10 5.51 -7.56
N GLY A 104 -10.05 4.88 -8.73
CA GLY A 104 -9.00 3.99 -9.19
C GLY A 104 -9.44 2.53 -9.30
N GLY A 105 -9.36 1.98 -10.50
CA GLY A 105 -9.71 0.59 -10.84
C GLY A 105 -8.53 -0.38 -10.76
N GLY A 106 -7.48 -0.04 -10.01
CA GLY A 106 -6.37 -0.94 -9.69
C GLY A 106 -6.72 -1.98 -8.62
N TYR A 107 -5.82 -2.94 -8.37
CA TYR A 107 -6.05 -4.06 -7.44
C TYR A 107 -6.45 -3.61 -6.04
N ILE A 108 -5.81 -2.59 -5.45
CA ILE A 108 -6.16 -2.08 -4.11
C ILE A 108 -7.61 -1.57 -4.07
N GLY A 109 -8.01 -0.75 -5.05
CA GLY A 109 -9.36 -0.20 -5.12
C GLY A 109 -10.41 -1.30 -5.27
N LEU A 110 -10.13 -2.30 -6.09
CA LEU A 110 -11.05 -3.41 -6.36
C LEU A 110 -11.14 -4.39 -5.17
N GLU A 111 -10.03 -4.70 -4.51
CA GLU A 111 -10.03 -5.52 -3.30
C GLU A 111 -10.84 -4.86 -2.18
N MET A 112 -10.54 -3.60 -1.86
CA MET A 112 -11.28 -2.84 -0.85
C MET A 112 -12.74 -2.70 -1.23
N GLY A 113 -13.05 -2.34 -2.47
CA GLY A 113 -14.42 -2.25 -2.98
C GLY A 113 -15.18 -3.57 -2.85
N SER A 114 -14.53 -4.69 -3.17
CA SER A 114 -15.10 -6.03 -3.00
C SER A 114 -15.40 -6.37 -1.54
N VAL A 115 -14.48 -6.06 -0.62
CA VAL A 115 -14.70 -6.28 0.83
C VAL A 115 -15.89 -5.46 1.32
N TRP A 116 -15.93 -4.16 1.02
CA TRP A 116 -17.02 -3.29 1.48
C TRP A 116 -18.35 -3.62 0.84
N SER A 117 -18.36 -4.05 -0.43
CA SER A 117 -19.57 -4.55 -1.09
C SER A 117 -20.13 -5.78 -0.38
N ARG A 118 -19.28 -6.75 -0.02
CA ARG A 118 -19.70 -7.94 0.76
C ARG A 118 -20.18 -7.60 2.16
N LEU A 119 -19.70 -6.52 2.76
CA LEU A 119 -20.20 -5.99 4.02
C LEU A 119 -21.52 -5.22 3.84
N GLY A 120 -21.92 -4.94 2.60
CA GLY A 120 -23.22 -4.38 2.22
C GLY A 120 -23.22 -2.91 1.83
N SER A 121 -22.05 -2.34 1.52
CA SER A 121 -21.97 -1.02 0.87
C SER A 121 -22.42 -1.10 -0.58
N GLU A 122 -23.09 -0.08 -1.08
CA GLU A 122 -23.20 0.19 -2.51
C GLU A 122 -21.88 0.75 -3.00
N VAL A 123 -21.15 0.02 -3.87
CA VAL A 123 -19.82 0.39 -4.30
C VAL A 123 -19.82 0.86 -5.74
N HIS A 124 -19.31 2.08 -5.98
CA HIS A 124 -19.06 2.65 -7.30
C HIS A 124 -17.57 2.82 -7.51
N VAL A 125 -17.04 2.26 -8.59
CA VAL A 125 -15.63 2.40 -9.00
C VAL A 125 -15.55 3.40 -10.15
N ILE A 126 -14.78 4.47 -9.98
CA ILE A 126 -14.50 5.47 -11.01
C ILE A 126 -13.06 5.25 -11.49
N GLU A 127 -12.90 4.98 -12.78
CA GLU A 127 -11.58 4.74 -13.38
C GLU A 127 -11.39 5.65 -14.60
N PHE A 128 -10.23 6.28 -14.66
CA PHE A 128 -9.85 7.17 -15.76
C PHE A 128 -9.64 6.42 -17.07
N LEU A 129 -9.08 5.22 -16.98
CA LEU A 129 -8.86 4.35 -18.12
C LEU A 129 -10.18 3.68 -18.57
N ASP A 130 -10.18 3.13 -19.76
CA ASP A 130 -11.30 2.37 -20.33
C ASP A 130 -11.40 0.93 -19.80
N HIS A 131 -10.46 0.52 -18.95
CA HIS A 131 -10.35 -0.82 -18.35
C HIS A 131 -9.87 -0.75 -16.90
N ILE A 132 -10.07 -1.82 -16.15
CA ILE A 132 -9.57 -2.00 -14.80
C ILE A 132 -8.21 -2.71 -14.81
N THR A 133 -7.53 -2.76 -13.65
CA THR A 133 -6.25 -3.47 -13.48
C THR A 133 -5.19 -3.11 -14.53
N PRO A 134 -4.81 -1.82 -14.64
CA PRO A 134 -3.81 -1.40 -15.63
C PRO A 134 -2.50 -2.19 -15.46
N GLY A 135 -1.93 -2.62 -16.58
CA GLY A 135 -0.73 -3.45 -16.60
C GLY A 135 -0.98 -4.97 -16.58
N MET A 136 -2.23 -5.40 -16.38
CA MET A 136 -2.64 -6.80 -16.55
C MET A 136 -3.05 -7.09 -17.99
N ASP A 137 -3.12 -8.38 -18.33
CA ASP A 137 -3.67 -8.82 -19.61
C ASP A 137 -5.10 -8.31 -19.82
N LYS A 138 -5.42 -7.87 -21.05
CA LYS A 138 -6.73 -7.23 -21.36
C LYS A 138 -7.90 -8.20 -21.26
N GLU A 139 -7.70 -9.45 -21.64
CA GLU A 139 -8.74 -10.48 -21.57
C GLU A 139 -9.06 -10.78 -20.10
N ILE A 140 -8.03 -10.98 -19.29
CA ILE A 140 -8.17 -11.17 -17.84
C ILE A 140 -8.86 -9.98 -17.18
N SER A 141 -8.45 -8.74 -17.50
CA SER A 141 -9.07 -7.53 -16.98
C SER A 141 -10.56 -7.43 -17.37
N SER A 142 -10.91 -7.82 -18.60
CA SER A 142 -12.29 -7.81 -19.10
C SER A 142 -13.16 -8.84 -18.39
N GLU A 143 -12.69 -10.09 -18.23
CA GLU A 143 -13.40 -11.12 -17.50
C GLU A 143 -13.55 -10.76 -16.02
N PHE A 144 -12.51 -10.22 -15.40
CA PHE A 144 -12.58 -9.78 -14.02
C PHE A 144 -13.61 -8.65 -13.82
N LEU A 145 -13.68 -7.69 -14.76
CA LEU A 145 -14.72 -6.65 -14.75
C LEU A 145 -16.13 -7.24 -14.77
N LYS A 146 -16.36 -8.27 -15.63
CA LYS A 146 -17.66 -8.94 -15.71
C LYS A 146 -18.02 -9.62 -14.39
N ILE A 147 -17.06 -10.28 -13.76
CA ILE A 147 -17.25 -10.96 -12.44
C ILE A 147 -17.61 -9.93 -11.37
N LEU A 148 -16.85 -8.82 -11.26
CA LEU A 148 -17.11 -7.81 -10.25
C LEU A 148 -18.46 -7.10 -10.45
N LYS A 149 -18.88 -6.86 -11.71
CA LYS A 149 -20.23 -6.36 -12.03
C LYS A 149 -21.32 -7.33 -11.57
N LYS A 150 -21.15 -8.64 -11.79
CA LYS A 150 -22.08 -9.66 -11.29
C LYS A 150 -22.14 -9.71 -9.76
N GLN A 151 -21.05 -9.36 -9.09
CA GLN A 151 -20.99 -9.23 -7.63
C GLN A 151 -21.61 -7.93 -7.11
N GLY A 152 -22.10 -7.04 -7.98
CA GLY A 152 -22.84 -5.84 -7.61
C GLY A 152 -22.02 -4.54 -7.60
N LEU A 153 -20.74 -4.57 -7.96
CA LEU A 153 -19.96 -3.34 -8.09
C LEU A 153 -20.40 -2.58 -9.37
N LYS A 154 -20.51 -1.26 -9.25
CA LYS A 154 -20.85 -0.36 -10.37
C LYS A 154 -19.60 0.33 -10.87
N PHE A 155 -19.38 0.33 -12.18
CA PHE A 155 -18.17 0.87 -12.80
C PHE A 155 -18.46 2.05 -13.70
N HIS A 156 -17.67 3.11 -13.55
CA HIS A 156 -17.62 4.31 -14.36
C HIS A 156 -16.22 4.41 -14.98
N LEU A 157 -16.02 3.71 -16.11
CA LEU A 157 -14.76 3.70 -16.85
C LEU A 157 -14.64 4.93 -17.74
N SER A 158 -13.42 5.23 -18.21
CA SER A 158 -13.13 6.43 -19.03
C SER A 158 -13.70 7.71 -18.41
N THR A 159 -13.62 7.80 -17.08
CA THR A 159 -14.22 8.87 -16.28
C THR A 159 -13.17 9.54 -15.41
N LYS A 160 -12.94 10.82 -15.67
CA LYS A 160 -12.02 11.66 -14.91
C LYS A 160 -12.72 12.26 -13.71
N VAL A 161 -12.11 12.16 -12.54
CA VAL A 161 -12.51 12.94 -11.36
C VAL A 161 -11.93 14.34 -11.49
N GLU A 162 -12.81 15.35 -11.43
CA GLU A 162 -12.42 16.76 -11.49
C GLU A 162 -12.30 17.35 -10.07
N LYS A 163 -13.21 16.97 -9.17
CA LYS A 163 -13.27 17.55 -7.83
C LYS A 163 -13.84 16.58 -6.81
N VAL A 164 -13.30 16.62 -5.62
CA VAL A 164 -13.79 15.90 -4.43
C VAL A 164 -14.00 16.93 -3.34
N ILE A 165 -15.24 17.06 -2.85
CA ILE A 165 -15.60 18.07 -1.85
C ILE A 165 -16.26 17.38 -0.68
N LYS A 166 -15.68 17.55 0.50
CA LYS A 166 -16.31 17.14 1.75
C LYS A 166 -17.44 18.10 2.11
N ASN A 167 -18.58 17.57 2.49
CA ASN A 167 -19.72 18.32 3.00
C ASN A 167 -20.18 17.76 4.36
N LYS A 168 -21.24 18.34 4.94
CA LYS A 168 -21.74 17.92 6.26
C LYS A 168 -22.25 16.47 6.31
N ASN A 169 -22.67 15.91 5.17
CA ASN A 169 -23.34 14.61 5.08
C ASN A 169 -22.53 13.55 4.33
N GLY A 170 -21.25 13.82 4.00
CA GLY A 170 -20.39 12.92 3.26
C GLY A 170 -19.48 13.64 2.27
N VAL A 171 -19.36 13.10 1.06
CA VAL A 171 -18.47 13.62 0.02
C VAL A 171 -19.22 13.73 -1.30
N ASN A 172 -19.05 14.88 -1.97
CA ASN A 172 -19.52 15.12 -3.32
C ASN A 172 -18.37 15.01 -4.30
N ILE A 173 -18.54 14.22 -5.36
CA ILE A 173 -17.52 13.93 -6.37
C ILE A 173 -18.03 14.41 -7.72
N SER A 174 -17.32 15.34 -8.33
CA SER A 174 -17.59 15.82 -9.68
C SER A 174 -16.71 15.06 -10.67
N THR A 175 -17.30 14.56 -11.73
CA THR A 175 -16.63 13.76 -12.76
C THR A 175 -16.99 14.24 -14.15
N ILE A 176 -16.12 13.94 -15.11
CA ILE A 176 -16.37 14.12 -16.54
C ILE A 176 -16.08 12.82 -17.28
N ASP A 177 -17.00 12.35 -18.07
CA ASP A 177 -16.83 11.15 -18.89
C ASP A 177 -16.14 11.46 -20.23
N LYS A 178 -15.85 10.43 -21.03
CA LYS A 178 -15.20 10.57 -22.35
C LYS A 178 -15.99 11.40 -23.37
N SER A 179 -17.30 11.60 -23.16
CA SER A 179 -18.14 12.43 -24.02
C SER A 179 -18.14 13.90 -23.60
N GLY A 180 -17.44 14.25 -22.50
CA GLY A 180 -17.44 15.59 -21.92
C GLY A 180 -18.64 15.86 -21.01
N LYS A 181 -19.48 14.87 -20.76
CA LYS A 181 -20.63 15.01 -19.85
C LYS A 181 -20.16 15.07 -18.40
N LYS A 182 -20.56 16.11 -17.72
CA LYS A 182 -20.31 16.29 -16.28
C LYS A 182 -21.37 15.56 -15.46
N ASN A 183 -20.92 14.84 -14.46
CA ASN A 183 -21.78 14.13 -13.51
C ASN A 183 -21.32 14.45 -12.09
N THR A 184 -22.25 14.32 -11.16
CA THR A 184 -21.97 14.53 -9.72
C THR A 184 -22.49 13.33 -8.95
N THR A 185 -21.72 12.84 -8.00
CA THR A 185 -22.07 11.67 -7.18
C THR A 185 -21.83 12.01 -5.72
N ASP A 186 -22.85 11.82 -4.90
CA ASP A 186 -22.73 11.89 -3.44
C ASP A 186 -22.47 10.50 -2.86
N CYS A 187 -21.63 10.43 -1.82
CA CYS A 187 -21.34 9.20 -1.09
C CYS A 187 -21.01 9.49 0.38
N ASP A 188 -21.08 8.46 1.21
CA ASP A 188 -20.70 8.59 2.63
C ASP A 188 -19.18 8.64 2.78
N VAL A 189 -18.47 7.81 1.99
CA VAL A 189 -17.01 7.68 2.01
C VAL A 189 -16.49 7.58 0.59
N VAL A 190 -15.36 8.23 0.32
CA VAL A 190 -14.57 8.04 -0.90
C VAL A 190 -13.22 7.42 -0.56
N LEU A 191 -12.90 6.31 -1.22
CA LEU A 191 -11.56 5.70 -1.21
C LEU A 191 -10.77 6.17 -2.43
N ILE A 192 -9.63 6.81 -2.20
CA ILE A 192 -8.70 7.19 -3.26
C ILE A 192 -7.62 6.12 -3.35
N ALA A 193 -7.59 5.37 -4.46
CA ALA A 193 -6.71 4.24 -4.72
C ALA A 193 -6.03 4.38 -6.10
N VAL A 194 -5.51 5.58 -6.39
CA VAL A 194 -4.91 5.95 -7.69
C VAL A 194 -3.43 5.59 -7.82
N GLY A 195 -2.86 4.95 -6.83
CA GLY A 195 -1.48 4.46 -6.83
C GLY A 195 -0.78 4.64 -5.48
N ARG A 196 0.48 4.23 -5.47
CA ARG A 196 1.38 4.34 -4.33
C ARG A 196 2.71 4.93 -4.78
N LYS A 197 3.43 5.54 -3.85
CA LYS A 197 4.80 6.04 -4.07
C LYS A 197 5.70 5.60 -2.93
N ALA A 198 6.98 5.48 -3.20
CA ALA A 198 8.00 5.13 -2.20
C ALA A 198 7.96 6.08 -1.00
N TYR A 199 8.06 5.53 0.21
CA TYR A 199 8.13 6.32 1.43
C TYR A 199 9.58 6.62 1.78
N THR A 200 10.06 7.78 1.34
CA THR A 200 11.43 8.26 1.52
C THR A 200 11.52 9.51 2.38
N LYS A 201 10.39 9.97 2.93
CA LYS A 201 10.32 11.19 3.73
C LYS A 201 10.99 11.01 5.10
N ASN A 202 11.60 12.08 5.59
CA ASN A 202 12.15 12.17 6.95
C ASN A 202 13.29 11.18 7.27
N LEU A 203 13.78 10.44 6.28
CA LEU A 203 14.88 9.48 6.47
C LEU A 203 16.27 10.13 6.46
N ASN A 204 16.40 11.39 6.05
CA ASN A 204 17.66 12.11 5.86
C ASN A 204 18.53 11.53 4.73
N LEU A 205 17.90 11.03 3.67
CA LEU A 205 18.63 10.43 2.53
C LEU A 205 19.53 11.43 1.83
N ASP A 206 19.05 12.66 1.58
CA ASP A 206 19.81 13.73 0.93
C ASP A 206 21.02 14.15 1.78
N GLY A 207 20.84 14.23 3.12
CA GLY A 207 21.93 14.58 4.05
C GLY A 207 23.07 13.55 4.08
N LEU A 208 22.77 12.30 3.71
CA LEU A 208 23.76 11.24 3.58
C LEU A 208 24.22 11.01 2.14
N GLY A 209 23.66 11.72 1.17
CA GLY A 209 23.97 11.54 -0.24
C GLY A 209 23.49 10.20 -0.82
N ILE A 210 22.38 9.66 -0.32
CA ILE A 210 21.78 8.43 -0.88
C ILE A 210 21.01 8.77 -2.16
N ASP A 211 21.36 8.09 -3.24
CA ASP A 211 20.81 8.33 -4.57
C ASP A 211 19.34 7.91 -4.69
N LEU A 212 18.52 8.80 -5.26
CA LEU A 212 17.14 8.52 -5.63
C LEU A 212 16.96 8.54 -7.15
N ASP A 213 15.97 7.80 -7.64
CA ASP A 213 15.54 7.89 -9.04
C ASP A 213 14.51 9.03 -9.26
N ASP A 214 14.05 9.20 -10.50
CA ASP A 214 13.08 10.24 -10.89
C ASP A 214 11.73 10.09 -10.18
N LYS A 215 11.40 8.89 -9.71
CA LYS A 215 10.18 8.57 -8.93
C LYS A 215 10.40 8.65 -7.42
N LYS A 216 11.57 9.19 -6.98
CA LYS A 216 11.96 9.30 -5.57
C LYS A 216 12.10 7.96 -4.85
N ARG A 217 12.42 6.88 -5.58
CA ARG A 217 12.75 5.57 -5.03
C ARG A 217 14.25 5.50 -4.79
N ILE A 218 14.67 4.75 -3.77
CA ILE A 218 16.11 4.55 -3.47
C ILE A 218 16.72 3.70 -4.57
N LYS A 219 17.83 4.18 -5.17
CA LYS A 219 18.59 3.41 -6.14
C LYS A 219 19.42 2.35 -5.44
N VAL A 220 19.37 1.13 -5.94
CA VAL A 220 20.15 0.01 -5.45
C VAL A 220 20.81 -0.76 -6.60
N ASN A 221 21.91 -1.44 -6.30
CA ASN A 221 22.54 -2.39 -7.21
C ASN A 221 21.86 -3.78 -7.12
N LYS A 222 22.38 -4.78 -7.86
CA LYS A 222 21.87 -6.16 -7.86
C LYS A 222 21.97 -6.88 -6.50
N LYS A 223 22.70 -6.31 -5.55
CA LYS A 223 22.83 -6.82 -4.16
C LYS A 223 22.03 -5.97 -3.17
N PHE A 224 21.05 -5.21 -3.65
CA PHE A 224 20.22 -4.30 -2.85
C PHE A 224 21.00 -3.22 -2.09
N GLN A 225 22.29 -3.00 -2.39
CA GLN A 225 23.08 -1.94 -1.80
C GLN A 225 22.81 -0.61 -2.49
N THR A 226 22.69 0.45 -1.70
CA THR A 226 22.68 1.83 -2.18
C THR A 226 24.09 2.24 -2.66
N ASN A 227 24.27 3.50 -3.02
CA ASN A 227 25.61 4.06 -3.25
C ASN A 227 26.47 4.16 -1.97
N ILE A 228 25.87 3.93 -0.77
CA ILE A 228 26.59 3.83 0.51
C ILE A 228 26.76 2.34 0.87
N LYS A 229 28.01 1.88 0.97
CA LYS A 229 28.40 0.46 1.01
C LYS A 229 27.65 -0.42 2.03
N ASN A 230 27.33 0.10 3.19
CA ASN A 230 26.69 -0.63 4.28
C ASN A 230 25.19 -0.28 4.48
N ILE A 231 24.61 0.46 3.53
CA ILE A 231 23.19 0.79 3.51
C ILE A 231 22.53 0.07 2.34
N TYR A 232 21.52 -0.72 2.66
CA TYR A 232 20.68 -1.49 1.74
C TYR A 232 19.28 -0.92 1.71
N ALA A 233 18.53 -1.20 0.64
CA ALA A 233 17.10 -0.89 0.58
C ALA A 233 16.34 -2.00 -0.14
N ILE A 234 15.10 -2.28 0.33
CA ILE A 234 14.26 -3.36 -0.17
C ILE A 234 12.77 -2.98 -0.19
N GLY A 235 11.98 -3.75 -0.91
CA GLY A 235 10.52 -3.63 -0.95
C GLY A 235 10.04 -2.44 -1.79
N ASP A 236 8.95 -1.82 -1.37
CA ASP A 236 8.29 -0.76 -2.15
C ASP A 236 9.11 0.54 -2.26
N VAL A 237 10.14 0.70 -1.44
CA VAL A 237 10.98 1.92 -1.43
C VAL A 237 12.01 1.93 -2.57
N ILE A 238 12.21 0.80 -3.25
CA ILE A 238 13.11 0.64 -4.40
C ILE A 238 12.32 0.38 -5.70
N GLU A 239 13.01 0.23 -6.80
CA GLU A 239 12.42 -0.11 -8.10
C GLU A 239 11.80 -1.51 -8.11
N GLY A 240 10.67 -1.66 -8.81
CA GLY A 240 9.96 -2.91 -9.03
C GLY A 240 8.49 -2.85 -8.63
N PRO A 241 7.76 -3.96 -8.74
CA PRO A 241 6.35 -4.04 -8.31
C PRO A 241 6.26 -3.92 -6.79
N MET A 242 5.27 -3.16 -6.33
CA MET A 242 4.99 -2.97 -4.89
C MET A 242 4.16 -4.15 -4.38
N LEU A 243 4.83 -5.27 -4.07
CA LEU A 243 4.23 -6.53 -3.65
C LEU A 243 4.91 -7.06 -2.38
N ALA A 244 4.10 -7.51 -1.42
CA ALA A 244 4.58 -7.99 -0.13
C ALA A 244 5.57 -9.15 -0.25
N HIS A 245 5.24 -10.17 -1.05
CA HIS A 245 6.12 -11.31 -1.25
C HIS A 245 7.45 -10.96 -1.91
N LYS A 246 7.50 -9.95 -2.83
CA LYS A 246 8.76 -9.42 -3.35
C LYS A 246 9.62 -8.84 -2.22
N ALA A 247 9.02 -8.04 -1.32
CA ALA A 247 9.74 -7.45 -0.20
C ALA A 247 10.26 -8.50 0.79
N GLU A 248 9.49 -9.57 1.04
CA GLU A 248 9.90 -10.70 1.88
C GLU A 248 11.11 -11.42 1.30
N GLU A 249 11.07 -11.77 0.02
CA GLU A 249 12.19 -12.42 -0.70
C GLU A 249 13.45 -11.54 -0.72
N GLU A 250 13.30 -10.25 -0.99
CA GLU A 250 14.41 -9.29 -0.95
C GLU A 250 14.99 -9.17 0.46
N GLY A 251 14.15 -9.24 1.50
CA GLY A 251 14.58 -9.23 2.90
C GLY A 251 15.44 -10.43 3.26
N ILE A 252 15.03 -11.63 2.84
CA ILE A 252 15.81 -12.86 3.00
C ILE A 252 17.15 -12.72 2.26
N ALA A 253 17.10 -12.30 1.00
CA ALA A 253 18.28 -12.13 0.17
C ALA A 253 19.34 -11.21 0.78
N VAL A 254 18.89 -10.05 1.28
CA VAL A 254 19.80 -9.09 1.90
C VAL A 254 20.37 -9.60 3.22
N ALA A 255 19.56 -10.29 4.04
CA ALA A 255 20.02 -10.90 5.28
C ALA A 255 21.11 -11.95 5.02
N GLU A 256 20.93 -12.82 4.02
CA GLU A 256 21.91 -13.82 3.60
C GLU A 256 23.20 -13.16 3.09
N LEU A 257 23.10 -12.12 2.25
CA LEU A 257 24.25 -11.37 1.74
C LEU A 257 25.06 -10.73 2.88
N ILE A 258 24.40 -10.11 3.86
CA ILE A 258 25.05 -9.50 5.02
C ILE A 258 25.72 -10.58 5.89
N ALA A 259 25.13 -11.77 6.00
CA ALA A 259 25.70 -12.93 6.68
C ALA A 259 26.85 -13.61 5.93
N GLY A 260 27.27 -13.07 4.77
CA GLY A 260 28.35 -13.63 3.95
C GLY A 260 27.96 -14.89 3.15
N GLN A 261 26.68 -15.16 3.02
CA GLN A 261 26.17 -16.24 2.17
C GLN A 261 26.07 -15.76 0.71
N SER A 262 26.02 -16.71 -0.24
CA SER A 262 26.03 -16.38 -1.68
C SER A 262 24.77 -15.64 -2.18
N GLY A 263 23.77 -15.47 -1.32
CA GLY A 263 22.49 -14.85 -1.67
C GLY A 263 21.68 -15.68 -2.67
N PRO A 264 20.42 -15.34 -2.92
CA PRO A 264 19.59 -16.14 -3.81
C PRO A 264 20.04 -15.99 -5.26
N VAL A 265 20.21 -17.12 -5.92
CA VAL A 265 20.29 -17.22 -7.38
C VAL A 265 18.88 -16.89 -7.90
N SER A 266 18.75 -15.82 -8.69
CA SER A 266 17.57 -15.41 -9.48
C SER A 266 16.25 -16.19 -9.22
N TYR A 267 15.34 -15.64 -8.42
CA TYR A 267 14.03 -16.23 -8.08
C TYR A 267 13.06 -16.45 -9.25
N THR A 268 13.39 -16.03 -10.45
CA THR A 268 12.57 -16.25 -11.64
C THR A 268 12.32 -17.73 -11.94
N HIS A 269 13.18 -18.62 -11.47
CA HIS A 269 13.04 -20.08 -11.66
C HIS A 269 12.21 -20.78 -10.56
N LEU A 270 12.10 -20.23 -9.36
CA LEU A 270 11.35 -20.86 -8.26
C LEU A 270 9.83 -20.72 -8.39
N ARG A 271 9.35 -19.66 -9.02
CA ARG A 271 7.89 -19.44 -9.23
C ARG A 271 7.23 -20.46 -10.17
N ALA A 272 7.98 -21.13 -11.02
CA ALA A 272 7.44 -22.16 -11.93
C ALA A 272 7.08 -23.47 -11.21
N HIS A 273 7.58 -23.71 -9.98
CA HIS A 273 7.35 -24.97 -9.25
C HIS A 273 6.21 -24.91 -8.23
N GLU A 274 5.81 -23.72 -7.78
CA GLU A 274 4.72 -23.59 -6.79
C GLU A 274 3.30 -23.68 -7.39
N THR A 275 3.15 -23.61 -8.70
CA THR A 275 1.85 -23.77 -9.37
C THR A 275 1.43 -25.23 -9.58
N GLY A 276 2.20 -26.20 -9.10
CA GLY A 276 1.97 -27.63 -9.27
C GLY A 276 1.20 -28.32 -8.15
N TYR A 277 0.75 -27.63 -7.11
CA TYR A 277 -0.05 -28.21 -6.04
C TYR A 277 -1.38 -27.48 -5.86
N ASN A 278 -2.35 -27.91 -6.63
CA ASN A 278 -3.78 -27.97 -6.24
C ASN A 278 -4.45 -29.15 -6.96
#